data_e21be7c54c0831aed436cef316331c4c
#
_entry.id   e21be7c54c0831aed436cef316331c4c
#
_cell.length_a   1.000
_cell.length_b   1.000
_cell.length_c   1.000
_cell.angle_alpha   90.00
_cell.angle_beta   90.00
_cell.angle_gamma   90.00
#
_symmetry.space_group_name_H-M   'P 1'
#
loop_
_entity.id
_entity.type
_entity.pdbx_description
1 polymer ?
#
loop_
_entity_poly.entity_id
_entity_poly.type
_entity_poly.pdbx_seq_one_letter_code
_entity_poly.pdbx_strand_id
1 'polypeptide(L)'
;MLKILVIGLGYVGTANAVLLSQYNEVTCFDINVSISYNLINGISPVEDKDVSEYLSSNKLNLKSVEIFPKEIDNFDFVIIATPTNYDIETNKFNTSSIEQSLENIQNSKSNPTVIIRSTIPVGYVNKIKRKFPDLEI
;
A
#
# COMPACT_ATOMS: atom_id res chain seq x y z
N MET A 1 -6.10 -7.39 -17.01
CA MET A 1 -5.13 -7.49 -15.91
C MET A 1 -5.08 -6.11 -15.27
N LEU A 2 -5.36 -6.04 -13.97
CA LEU A 2 -5.41 -4.77 -13.24
C LEU A 2 -4.00 -4.30 -12.86
N LYS A 3 -3.84 -2.98 -12.71
CA LYS A 3 -2.62 -2.35 -12.20
C LYS A 3 -2.89 -1.84 -10.78
N ILE A 4 -2.14 -2.35 -9.83
CA ILE A 4 -2.38 -2.12 -8.41
C ILE A 4 -1.12 -1.54 -7.77
N LEU A 5 -1.26 -0.43 -7.02
CA LEU A 5 -0.21 0.11 -6.18
C LEU A 5 -0.47 -0.33 -4.72
N VAL A 6 0.55 -0.89 -4.09
CA VAL A 6 0.53 -1.22 -2.65
C VAL A 6 1.50 -0.30 -1.92
N ILE A 7 0.99 0.46 -0.94
CA ILE A 7 1.75 1.41 -0.12
C ILE A 7 1.86 0.86 1.30
N GLY A 8 3.10 0.66 1.76
CA GLY A 8 3.40 0.03 3.04
C GLY A 8 3.55 -1.49 2.92
N LEU A 9 4.75 -1.99 3.24
CA LEU A 9 5.16 -3.38 3.04
C LEU A 9 5.44 -4.11 4.36
N GLY A 10 4.59 -3.87 5.36
CA GLY A 10 4.46 -4.74 6.53
C GLY A 10 3.76 -6.06 6.16
N TYR A 11 3.36 -6.85 7.17
CA TYR A 11 2.69 -8.14 6.94
C TYR A 11 1.48 -8.05 6.01
N VAL A 12 0.58 -7.09 6.25
CA VAL A 12 -0.66 -6.92 5.46
C VAL A 12 -0.35 -6.49 4.04
N GLY A 13 0.49 -5.48 3.85
CA GLY A 13 0.83 -4.97 2.53
C GLY A 13 1.57 -6.00 1.69
N THR A 14 2.57 -6.67 2.27
CA THR A 14 3.33 -7.71 1.57
C THR A 14 2.46 -8.90 1.19
N ALA A 15 1.61 -9.40 2.10
CA ALA A 15 0.70 -10.49 1.79
C ALA A 15 -0.28 -10.14 0.66
N ASN A 16 -0.87 -8.92 0.68
CA ASN A 16 -1.72 -8.46 -0.42
C ASN A 16 -0.95 -8.33 -1.73
N ALA A 17 0.26 -7.80 -1.71
CA ALA A 17 1.10 -7.65 -2.91
C ALA A 17 1.40 -9.00 -3.56
N VAL A 18 1.84 -9.98 -2.78
CA VAL A 18 2.13 -11.34 -3.25
C VAL A 18 0.87 -12.03 -3.79
N LEU A 19 -0.24 -11.97 -3.06
CA LEU A 19 -1.49 -12.59 -3.46
C LEU A 19 -2.00 -12.02 -4.80
N LEU A 20 -2.04 -10.71 -4.92
CA LEU A 20 -2.60 -10.02 -6.09
C LEU A 20 -1.70 -10.12 -7.31
N SER A 21 -0.38 -10.17 -7.14
CA SER A 21 0.59 -10.24 -8.23
C SER A 21 0.61 -11.58 -8.98
N GLN A 22 -0.08 -12.59 -8.47
CA GLN A 22 -0.26 -13.85 -9.19
C GLN A 22 -1.09 -13.66 -10.47
N TYR A 23 -1.99 -12.67 -10.50
CA TYR A 23 -2.94 -12.45 -11.61
C TYR A 23 -3.00 -11.00 -12.09
N ASN A 24 -2.30 -10.08 -11.44
CA ASN A 24 -2.35 -8.64 -11.74
C ASN A 24 -0.94 -8.04 -11.74
N GLU A 25 -0.78 -6.87 -12.35
CA GLU A 25 0.45 -6.08 -12.25
C GLU A 25 0.45 -5.31 -10.93
N VAL A 26 1.37 -5.66 -10.02
CA VAL A 26 1.47 -5.03 -8.71
C VAL A 26 2.77 -4.24 -8.60
N THR A 27 2.64 -2.97 -8.25
CA THR A 27 3.75 -2.10 -7.88
C THR A 27 3.72 -1.87 -6.38
N CYS A 28 4.86 -2.04 -5.71
CA CYS A 28 5.00 -1.87 -4.28
C CYS A 28 5.84 -0.64 -3.96
N PHE A 29 5.47 0.08 -2.91
CA PHE A 29 6.23 1.18 -2.36
C PHE A 29 6.22 1.12 -0.83
N ASP A 30 7.39 1.34 -0.24
CA ASP A 30 7.56 1.59 1.19
C ASP A 30 8.49 2.78 1.40
N ILE A 31 8.22 3.60 2.44
CA ILE A 31 9.06 4.73 2.79
C ILE A 31 10.46 4.28 3.24
N ASN A 32 10.57 3.07 3.77
CA ASN A 32 11.83 2.43 4.08
C ASN A 32 12.43 1.78 2.82
N VAL A 33 13.39 2.46 2.21
CA VAL A 33 14.06 2.03 0.98
C VAL A 33 14.64 0.61 1.09
N SER A 34 15.11 0.19 2.27
CA SER A 34 15.64 -1.17 2.47
C SER A 34 14.58 -2.24 2.28
N ILE A 35 13.32 -1.97 2.62
CA ILE A 35 12.19 -2.87 2.41
C ILE A 35 11.91 -3.02 0.91
N SER A 36 11.84 -1.91 0.19
CA SER A 36 11.66 -1.91 -1.26
C SER A 36 12.81 -2.63 -1.98
N TYR A 37 14.05 -2.38 -1.56
CA TYR A 37 15.24 -3.05 -2.10
C TYR A 37 15.20 -4.56 -1.88
N ASN A 38 14.85 -5.02 -0.68
CA ASN A 38 14.75 -6.45 -0.39
C ASN A 38 13.70 -7.12 -1.29
N LEU A 39 12.53 -6.52 -1.43
CA LEU A 39 11.46 -7.06 -2.26
C LEU A 39 11.85 -7.15 -3.75
N ILE A 40 12.57 -6.15 -4.29
CA ILE A 40 13.11 -6.19 -5.67
C ILE A 40 14.03 -7.40 -5.86
N ASN A 41 14.77 -7.79 -4.83
CA ASN A 41 15.69 -8.92 -4.87
C ASN A 41 15.03 -10.26 -4.47
N GLY A 42 13.70 -10.32 -4.38
CA GLY A 42 12.95 -11.53 -4.02
C GLY A 42 13.10 -11.93 -2.55
N ILE A 43 13.54 -10.99 -1.69
CA ILE A 43 13.69 -11.19 -0.25
C ILE A 43 12.42 -10.68 0.44
N SER A 44 11.76 -11.56 1.19
CA SER A 44 10.58 -11.17 1.96
C SER A 44 10.92 -10.10 3.01
N PRO A 45 10.20 -8.98 3.04
CA PRO A 45 10.37 -7.98 4.09
C PRO A 45 9.75 -8.39 5.42
N VAL A 46 9.02 -9.50 5.47
CA VAL A 46 8.34 -10.02 6.65
C VAL A 46 8.69 -11.49 6.87
N GLU A 47 8.68 -11.92 8.14
CA GLU A 47 8.92 -13.32 8.51
C GLU A 47 7.66 -14.16 8.27
N ASP A 48 7.45 -14.53 7.00
CA ASP A 48 6.33 -15.35 6.56
C ASP A 48 6.84 -16.37 5.53
N LYS A 49 6.60 -17.66 5.83
CA LYS A 49 7.09 -18.75 5.00
C LYS A 49 6.40 -18.78 3.64
N ASP A 50 5.09 -18.58 3.63
CA ASP A 50 4.30 -18.63 2.38
C ASP A 50 4.68 -17.46 1.48
N VAL A 51 4.83 -16.26 2.03
CA VAL A 51 5.32 -15.09 1.30
C VAL A 51 6.70 -15.36 0.67
N SER A 52 7.62 -15.91 1.47
CA SER A 52 8.99 -16.22 1.01
C SER A 52 8.98 -17.28 -0.11
N GLU A 53 8.13 -18.30 -0.01
CA GLU A 53 7.97 -19.33 -1.01
C GLU A 53 7.42 -18.77 -2.33
N TYR A 54 6.37 -17.94 -2.28
CA TYR A 54 5.82 -17.29 -3.47
C TYR A 54 6.82 -16.34 -4.13
N LEU A 55 7.55 -15.53 -3.36
CA LEU A 55 8.58 -14.64 -3.90
C LEU A 55 9.70 -15.41 -4.62
N SER A 56 10.10 -16.57 -4.08
CA SER A 56 11.13 -17.40 -4.71
C SER A 56 10.66 -18.13 -5.98
N SER A 57 9.35 -18.26 -6.19
CA SER A 57 8.78 -18.99 -7.33
C SER A 57 8.94 -18.30 -8.69
N ASN A 58 9.34 -17.04 -8.73
CA ASN A 58 9.51 -16.19 -9.92
C ASN A 58 8.27 -16.09 -10.84
N LYS A 59 7.07 -16.37 -10.32
CA LYS A 59 5.81 -16.35 -11.09
C LYS A 59 4.97 -15.11 -10.83
N LEU A 60 5.48 -14.17 -10.03
CA LEU A 60 4.75 -12.99 -9.61
C LEU A 60 5.01 -11.82 -10.58
N ASN A 61 3.95 -11.16 -11.01
CA ASN A 61 4.03 -9.89 -11.73
C ASN A 61 4.09 -8.73 -10.71
N LEU A 62 5.17 -8.72 -9.96
CA LEU A 62 5.42 -7.82 -8.83
C LEU A 62 6.70 -7.05 -9.06
N LYS A 63 6.64 -5.75 -8.87
CA LYS A 63 7.80 -4.86 -8.84
C LYS A 63 7.74 -3.98 -7.60
N SER A 64 8.87 -3.55 -7.12
CA SER A 64 8.97 -2.57 -6.03
C SER A 64 9.73 -1.34 -6.50
N VAL A 65 9.39 -0.18 -5.96
CA VAL A 65 9.99 1.10 -6.30
C VAL A 65 10.46 1.81 -5.03
N GLU A 66 11.60 2.49 -5.12
CA GLU A 66 12.20 3.22 -3.99
C GLU A 66 11.65 4.65 -3.85
N ILE A 67 11.04 5.15 -4.92
CA ILE A 67 10.46 6.49 -4.97
C ILE A 67 8.97 6.35 -5.24
N PHE A 68 8.15 7.12 -4.51
CA PHE A 68 6.70 7.12 -4.72
C PHE A 68 6.39 7.42 -6.19
N PRO A 69 5.55 6.60 -6.86
CA PRO A 69 5.24 6.78 -8.27
C PRO A 69 4.63 8.15 -8.54
N LYS A 70 5.19 8.88 -9.50
CA LYS A 70 4.62 10.18 -9.93
C LYS A 70 3.38 10.02 -10.80
N GLU A 71 3.28 8.90 -11.52
CA GLU A 71 2.20 8.58 -12.45
C GLU A 71 1.18 7.66 -11.79
N ILE A 72 0.41 8.20 -10.84
CA ILE A 72 -0.69 7.48 -10.19
C ILE A 72 -1.83 7.17 -11.20
N ASP A 73 -1.93 7.93 -12.28
CA ASP A 73 -2.93 7.74 -13.35
C ASP A 73 -2.86 6.38 -14.04
N ASN A 74 -1.78 5.62 -13.83
CA ASN A 74 -1.62 4.29 -14.41
C ASN A 74 -2.18 3.17 -13.54
N PHE A 75 -2.71 3.45 -12.34
CA PHE A 75 -3.24 2.42 -11.44
C PHE A 75 -4.76 2.41 -11.42
N ASP A 76 -5.34 1.20 -11.40
CA ASP A 76 -6.77 0.97 -11.21
C ASP A 76 -7.12 1.03 -9.71
N PHE A 77 -6.22 0.49 -8.87
CA PHE A 77 -6.39 0.42 -7.42
C PHE A 77 -5.13 0.89 -6.69
N VAL A 78 -5.34 1.53 -5.54
CA VAL A 78 -4.27 1.83 -4.57
C VAL A 78 -4.64 1.24 -3.22
N ILE A 79 -3.80 0.35 -2.69
CA ILE A 79 -3.95 -0.26 -1.38
C ILE A 79 -3.02 0.42 -0.40
N ILE A 80 -3.56 1.03 0.65
CA ILE A 80 -2.80 1.66 1.73
C ILE A 80 -2.77 0.71 2.92
N ALA A 81 -1.59 0.19 3.23
CA ALA A 81 -1.31 -0.72 4.35
C ALA A 81 -0.18 -0.20 5.25
N THR A 82 -0.11 1.12 5.40
CA THR A 82 0.89 1.80 6.24
C THR A 82 0.62 1.59 7.73
N PRO A 83 1.65 1.59 8.60
CA PRO A 83 1.44 1.44 10.02
C PRO A 83 0.67 2.63 10.61
N THR A 84 -0.23 2.31 11.55
CA THR A 84 -1.01 3.28 12.33
C THR A 84 -0.79 2.98 13.81
N ASN A 85 0.28 3.53 14.38
CA ASN A 85 0.62 3.29 15.77
C ASN A 85 -0.44 3.91 16.71
N TYR A 86 -0.87 3.13 17.69
CA TYR A 86 -1.75 3.63 18.75
C TYR A 86 -0.92 4.37 19.79
N ASP A 87 -1.29 5.62 20.04
CA ASP A 87 -0.69 6.45 21.07
C ASP A 87 -1.49 6.30 22.37
N ILE A 88 -0.86 5.70 23.39
CA ILE A 88 -1.48 5.43 24.68
C ILE A 88 -1.75 6.74 25.46
N GLU A 89 -0.92 7.76 25.29
CA GLU A 89 -1.07 9.03 26.01
C GLU A 89 -2.27 9.83 25.50
N THR A 90 -2.46 9.86 24.18
CA THR A 90 -3.56 10.58 23.53
C THR A 90 -4.79 9.70 23.28
N ASN A 91 -4.70 8.39 23.49
CA ASN A 91 -5.71 7.39 23.16
C ASN A 91 -6.18 7.48 21.69
N LYS A 92 -5.26 7.73 20.76
CA LYS A 92 -5.56 7.91 19.34
C LYS A 92 -4.62 7.08 18.45
N PHE A 93 -5.13 6.65 17.30
CA PHE A 93 -4.30 6.12 16.23
C PHE A 93 -3.63 7.27 15.46
N ASN A 94 -2.34 7.10 15.18
CA ASN A 94 -1.63 8.02 14.29
C ASN A 94 -1.93 7.62 12.84
N THR A 95 -2.81 8.35 12.20
CA THR A 95 -3.25 8.12 10.80
C THR A 95 -2.52 9.00 9.78
N SER A 96 -1.47 9.70 10.18
CA SER A 96 -0.74 10.65 9.31
C SER A 96 -0.18 10.00 8.05
N SER A 97 0.30 8.75 8.13
CA SER A 97 0.82 8.01 6.99
C SER A 97 -0.25 7.70 5.93
N ILE A 98 -1.49 7.45 6.37
CA ILE A 98 -2.63 7.28 5.47
C ILE A 98 -2.96 8.61 4.78
N GLU A 99 -3.07 9.69 5.55
CA GLU A 99 -3.40 11.01 5.02
C GLU A 99 -2.34 11.50 4.03
N GLN A 100 -1.06 11.30 4.32
CA GLN A 100 0.03 11.62 3.39
C GLN A 100 -0.06 10.81 2.09
N SER A 101 -0.41 9.53 2.17
CA SER A 101 -0.63 8.69 0.98
C SER A 101 -1.79 9.23 0.14
N LEU A 102 -2.90 9.61 0.77
CA LEU A 102 -4.06 10.18 0.10
C LEU A 102 -3.75 11.55 -0.55
N GLU A 103 -2.96 12.40 0.10
CA GLU A 103 -2.48 13.67 -0.45
C GLU A 103 -1.64 13.46 -1.72
N ASN A 104 -0.83 12.41 -1.78
CA ASN A 104 -0.07 12.07 -2.97
C ASN A 104 -0.95 11.55 -4.12
N ILE A 105 -2.10 10.93 -3.81
CA ILE A 105 -3.01 10.33 -4.79
C ILE A 105 -4.05 11.34 -5.31
N GLN A 106 -4.46 12.32 -4.49
CA GLN A 106 -5.60 13.21 -4.78
C GLN A 106 -5.50 13.99 -6.11
N ASN A 107 -4.29 14.17 -6.63
CA ASN A 107 -4.06 14.89 -7.88
C ASN A 107 -4.05 13.96 -9.11
N SER A 108 -4.36 12.67 -8.92
CA SER A 108 -4.47 11.71 -10.01
C SER A 108 -5.67 12.05 -10.90
N LYS A 109 -5.45 12.00 -12.22
CA LYS A 109 -6.51 12.20 -13.21
C LYS A 109 -7.36 10.96 -13.43
N SER A 110 -6.81 9.77 -13.19
CA SER A 110 -7.51 8.49 -13.38
C SER A 110 -8.44 8.13 -12.22
N ASN A 111 -8.29 8.81 -11.08
CA ASN A 111 -9.06 8.56 -9.86
C ASN A 111 -9.11 7.06 -9.49
N PRO A 112 -7.98 6.43 -9.14
CA PRO A 112 -7.96 5.02 -8.76
C PRO A 112 -8.80 4.77 -7.52
N THR A 113 -9.43 3.62 -7.42
CA THR A 113 -10.13 3.22 -6.19
C THR A 113 -9.12 2.97 -5.08
N VAL A 114 -9.26 3.67 -3.96
CA VAL A 114 -8.36 3.55 -2.80
C VAL A 114 -8.94 2.59 -1.77
N ILE A 115 -8.13 1.62 -1.36
CA ILE A 115 -8.48 0.63 -0.34
C ILE A 115 -7.59 0.83 0.88
N ILE A 116 -8.17 1.22 2.01
CA ILE A 116 -7.45 1.38 3.29
C ILE A 116 -7.45 0.03 4.01
N ARG A 117 -6.26 -0.58 4.16
CA ARG A 117 -6.03 -1.81 4.90
C ARG A 117 -5.36 -1.57 6.25
N SER A 118 -4.89 -0.37 6.51
CA SER A 118 -4.37 0.05 7.82
C SER A 118 -5.47 0.01 8.88
N THR A 119 -5.08 -0.22 10.14
CA THR A 119 -6.00 -0.11 11.29
C THR A 119 -6.42 1.35 11.47
N ILE A 120 -7.72 1.61 11.49
CA ILE A 120 -8.29 2.97 11.56
C ILE A 120 -9.37 3.07 12.64
N PRO A 121 -9.59 4.25 13.23
CA PRO A 121 -10.67 4.48 14.18
C PRO A 121 -12.06 4.34 13.53
N VAL A 122 -13.06 4.06 14.34
CA VAL A 122 -14.45 4.08 13.91
C VAL A 122 -14.82 5.46 13.36
N GLY A 123 -15.47 5.50 12.20
CA GLY A 123 -15.88 6.73 11.52
C GLY A 123 -14.77 7.43 10.71
N TYR A 124 -13.54 6.90 10.72
CA TYR A 124 -12.41 7.50 10.01
C TYR A 124 -12.66 7.62 8.50
N VAL A 125 -13.21 6.58 7.86
CA VAL A 125 -13.50 6.61 6.42
C VAL A 125 -14.43 7.77 6.06
N ASN A 126 -15.49 7.99 6.84
CA ASN A 126 -16.41 9.11 6.60
C ASN A 126 -15.72 10.48 6.75
N LYS A 127 -14.80 10.60 7.70
CA LYS A 127 -13.98 11.81 7.88
C LYS A 127 -13.08 12.04 6.66
N ILE A 128 -12.40 11.00 6.19
CA ILE A 128 -11.46 11.08 5.07
C ILE A 128 -12.18 11.37 3.75
N LYS A 129 -13.32 10.77 3.48
CA LYS A 129 -14.15 11.08 2.30
C LYS A 129 -14.56 12.55 2.23
N ARG A 130 -14.79 13.20 3.38
CA ARG A 130 -15.07 14.65 3.42
C ARG A 130 -13.82 15.49 3.14
N LYS A 131 -12.65 15.03 3.58
CA LYS A 131 -11.37 15.73 3.35
C LYS A 131 -10.88 15.57 1.90
N PHE A 132 -11.15 14.42 1.28
CA PHE A 132 -10.75 14.06 -0.08
C PHE A 132 -11.98 13.65 -0.91
N PRO A 133 -12.88 14.60 -1.23
CA PRO A 133 -14.17 14.29 -1.85
C PRO A 133 -14.06 13.71 -3.26
N ASP A 134 -12.95 13.97 -3.94
CA ASP A 134 -12.71 13.54 -5.32
C ASP A 134 -12.10 12.12 -5.39
N LEU A 135 -11.69 11.53 -4.26
CA LEU A 135 -11.16 10.19 -4.21
C LEU A 135 -12.26 9.14 -3.97
N GLU A 136 -12.22 8.07 -4.74
CA GLU A 136 -13.01 6.87 -4.48
C GLU A 136 -12.31 6.02 -3.40
N ILE A 137 -12.87 5.99 -2.18
CA ILE A 137 -12.29 5.29 -1.02
C ILE A 137 -13.27 4.25 -0.50
#